data_794c89bcc681502643cbe71a1dac5537
#
_entry.id   794c89bcc681502643cbe71a1dac5537
#
_cell.length_a   1.000
_cell.length_b   1.000
_cell.length_c   1.000
_cell.angle_alpha   90.00
_cell.angle_beta   90.00
_cell.angle_gamma   90.00
#
_symmetry.space_group_name_H-M   'P 1'
#
loop_
_entity.id
_entity.type
_entity.pdbx_description
1 polymer ?
#
loop_
_entity_poly.entity_id
_entity_poly.type
_entity_poly.pdbx_seq_one_letter_code
_entity_poly.pdbx_strand_id
1 'polypeptide(L)'
;MLALSKKVPDIGILFAFFDGEEGIAGYKPGDGLHGSRHLARGLVQSGEAKKIEAMILLDMVGDADLHIAIPRNSSPKLVKEVLHAAHATGNRDYFSLSRDLAITDDHVPFYKVGIPSIDLIDFRFGSEPNLNDYWHTEDDSMEHISAQSLKITGETTLQLLKQMCYKKTVQ
;
A
#
# COMPACT_ATOMS: atom_id res chain seq x y z
N MET A 1 -7.88 4.62 -14.47
CA MET A 1 -7.29 5.60 -15.43
C MET A 1 -8.22 6.75 -15.79
N LEU A 2 -9.47 6.53 -16.11
CA LEU A 2 -10.40 7.58 -16.54
C LEU A 2 -10.71 8.68 -15.51
N ALA A 3 -10.62 8.42 -14.21
CA ALA A 3 -10.95 9.39 -13.16
C ALA A 3 -9.88 10.47 -12.91
N LEU A 4 -8.64 10.25 -13.38
CA LEU A 4 -7.53 11.21 -13.25
C LEU A 4 -7.32 12.05 -14.52
N SER A 5 -8.02 11.75 -15.63
CA SER A 5 -7.67 12.21 -16.97
C SER A 5 -8.10 13.65 -17.33
N LYS A 6 -8.81 14.40 -16.48
CA LYS A 6 -9.31 15.72 -16.87
C LYS A 6 -8.46 16.93 -16.46
N LYS A 7 -7.49 16.78 -15.58
CA LYS A 7 -6.40 17.74 -15.33
C LYS A 7 -5.22 16.92 -14.79
N VAL A 8 -4.31 16.56 -15.65
CA VAL A 8 -3.10 15.85 -15.25
C VAL A 8 -2.20 16.87 -14.55
N PRO A 9 -1.98 16.76 -13.25
CA PRO A 9 -0.93 17.51 -12.59
C PRO A 9 0.44 17.00 -13.07
N ASP A 10 1.49 17.76 -12.82
CA ASP A 10 2.89 17.44 -13.15
C ASP A 10 3.46 16.21 -12.39
N ILE A 11 2.59 15.29 -11.96
CA ILE A 11 2.97 14.07 -11.24
C ILE A 11 2.60 12.86 -12.09
N GLY A 12 3.62 12.07 -12.45
CA GLY A 12 3.44 10.75 -13.06
C GLY A 12 3.04 9.72 -12.01
N ILE A 13 2.24 8.73 -12.40
CA ILE A 13 1.90 7.56 -11.58
C ILE A 13 2.50 6.33 -12.26
N LEU A 14 3.33 5.61 -11.52
CA LEU A 14 3.84 4.30 -11.89
C LEU A 14 3.02 3.23 -11.18
N PHE A 15 2.39 2.33 -11.92
CA PHE A 15 1.80 1.11 -11.39
C PHE A 15 2.85 0.01 -11.47
N ALA A 16 3.22 -0.54 -10.32
CA ALA A 16 4.15 -1.64 -10.19
C ALA A 16 3.43 -2.86 -9.61
N PHE A 17 3.58 -4.00 -10.26
CA PHE A 17 3.14 -5.30 -9.78
C PHE A 17 4.41 -6.09 -9.48
N PHE A 18 4.60 -6.45 -8.22
CA PHE A 18 5.82 -7.12 -7.79
C PHE A 18 5.66 -8.64 -7.90
N ASP A 19 6.75 -9.30 -8.24
CA ASP A 19 6.92 -10.74 -8.17
C ASP A 19 7.86 -11.13 -7.04
N GLY A 20 7.78 -12.38 -6.61
CA GLY A 20 8.69 -12.93 -5.61
C GLY A 20 8.68 -12.15 -4.30
N GLU A 21 7.52 -11.70 -3.83
CA GLU A 21 7.37 -11.09 -2.51
C GLU A 21 7.65 -12.13 -1.44
N GLU A 22 7.05 -13.31 -1.56
CA GLU A 22 7.22 -14.42 -0.62
C GLU A 22 8.58 -15.09 -0.73
N GLY A 23 9.08 -15.61 0.39
CA GLY A 23 10.32 -16.37 0.43
C GLY A 23 10.16 -17.75 -0.19
N ILE A 24 11.14 -18.18 -1.00
CA ILE A 24 11.13 -19.51 -1.64
C ILE A 24 11.36 -20.64 -0.63
N ALA A 25 12.15 -20.40 0.41
CA ALA A 25 12.56 -21.41 1.39
C ALA A 25 12.15 -21.04 2.83
N GLY A 26 11.09 -20.25 2.98
CA GLY A 26 10.66 -19.64 4.23
C GLY A 26 11.36 -18.31 4.50
N TYR A 27 10.84 -17.54 5.44
CA TYR A 27 11.32 -16.20 5.77
C TYR A 27 12.78 -16.23 6.25
N LYS A 28 13.72 -16.01 5.34
CA LYS A 28 15.14 -15.85 5.64
C LYS A 28 15.58 -14.44 5.23
N PRO A 29 16.54 -13.83 5.95
CA PRO A 29 17.11 -12.56 5.53
C PRO A 29 17.61 -12.64 4.08
N GLY A 30 17.01 -11.83 3.19
CA GLY A 30 17.40 -11.79 1.78
C GLY A 30 16.55 -12.66 0.85
N ASP A 31 15.71 -13.55 1.35
CA ASP A 31 14.70 -14.28 0.60
C ASP A 31 13.37 -13.51 0.66
N GLY A 32 12.64 -13.43 -0.46
CA GLY A 32 11.46 -12.60 -0.63
C GLY A 32 11.72 -11.14 -1.03
N LEU A 33 10.66 -10.42 -1.33
CA LEU A 33 10.64 -9.02 -1.79
C LEU A 33 11.54 -8.80 -3.03
N HIS A 34 11.65 -9.79 -3.92
CA HIS A 34 12.61 -9.75 -5.01
C HIS A 34 12.31 -8.64 -6.01
N GLY A 35 11.07 -8.47 -6.44
CA GLY A 35 10.64 -7.45 -7.38
C GLY A 35 10.80 -6.04 -6.83
N SER A 36 10.33 -5.78 -5.61
CA SER A 36 10.42 -4.46 -4.98
C SER A 36 11.87 -4.05 -4.66
N ARG A 37 12.69 -5.00 -4.21
CA ARG A 37 14.15 -4.77 -4.02
C ARG A 37 14.84 -4.44 -5.33
N HIS A 38 14.48 -5.13 -6.40
CA HIS A 38 15.04 -4.88 -7.72
C HIS A 38 14.68 -3.47 -8.19
N LEU A 39 13.40 -3.10 -8.13
CA LEU A 39 12.94 -1.77 -8.56
C LEU A 39 13.56 -0.66 -7.69
N ALA A 40 13.52 -0.79 -6.36
CA ALA A 40 14.09 0.22 -5.45
C ALA A 40 15.59 0.45 -5.72
N ARG A 41 16.36 -0.63 -5.95
CA ARG A 41 17.78 -0.56 -6.33
C ARG A 41 17.98 0.13 -7.66
N GLY A 42 17.18 -0.21 -8.68
CA GLY A 42 17.23 0.42 -10.01
C GLY A 42 16.96 1.91 -9.95
N LEU A 43 15.98 2.35 -9.16
CA LEU A 43 15.67 3.77 -8.96
C LEU A 43 16.84 4.54 -8.31
N VAL A 44 17.55 3.92 -7.37
CA VAL A 44 18.77 4.52 -6.78
C VAL A 44 19.88 4.61 -7.80
N GLN A 45 20.15 3.53 -8.54
CA GLN A 45 21.23 3.49 -9.53
C GLN A 45 21.02 4.48 -10.67
N SER A 46 19.78 4.68 -11.12
CA SER A 46 19.43 5.66 -12.15
C SER A 46 19.34 7.10 -11.63
N GLY A 47 19.36 7.32 -10.31
CA GLY A 47 19.13 8.63 -9.69
C GLY A 47 17.66 9.04 -9.64
N GLU A 48 16.74 8.20 -10.10
CA GLU A 48 15.30 8.49 -10.15
C GLU A 48 14.63 8.44 -8.76
N ALA A 49 15.24 7.75 -7.78
CA ALA A 49 14.69 7.65 -6.43
C ALA A 49 14.32 9.01 -5.81
N LYS A 50 15.10 10.06 -6.10
CA LYS A 50 14.88 11.43 -5.61
C LYS A 50 13.65 12.11 -6.22
N LYS A 51 13.12 11.59 -7.32
CA LYS A 51 11.93 12.10 -7.99
C LYS A 51 10.65 11.42 -7.52
N ILE A 52 10.77 10.31 -6.78
CA ILE A 52 9.61 9.58 -6.26
C ILE A 52 9.12 10.26 -4.99
N GLU A 53 7.89 10.75 -5.03
CA GLU A 53 7.29 11.46 -3.88
C GLU A 53 6.71 10.53 -2.84
N ALA A 54 6.19 9.39 -3.27
CA ALA A 54 5.63 8.37 -2.41
C ALA A 54 5.58 7.01 -3.13
N MET A 55 5.74 5.97 -2.35
CA MET A 55 5.37 4.60 -2.69
C MET A 55 4.18 4.21 -1.80
N ILE A 56 3.10 3.77 -2.43
CA ILE A 56 1.87 3.36 -1.76
C ILE A 56 1.66 1.90 -2.11
N LEU A 57 1.81 1.03 -1.13
CA LEU A 57 1.53 -0.38 -1.27
C LEU A 57 0.05 -0.62 -0.94
N LEU A 58 -0.59 -1.47 -1.72
CA LEU A 58 -1.92 -2.02 -1.47
C LEU A 58 -1.75 -3.53 -1.41
N ASP A 59 -1.85 -4.10 -0.22
CA ASP A 59 -1.72 -5.52 -0.01
C ASP A 59 -2.90 -6.08 0.76
N MET A 60 -3.37 -7.27 0.40
CA MET A 60 -4.49 -7.97 1.06
C MET A 60 -5.76 -7.10 1.23
N VAL A 61 -6.03 -6.16 0.31
CA VAL A 61 -7.07 -5.13 0.46
C VAL A 61 -8.47 -5.56 -0.01
N GLY A 62 -8.65 -6.84 -0.23
CA GLY A 62 -9.89 -7.42 -0.78
C GLY A 62 -10.75 -8.15 0.24
N ASP A 63 -10.33 -8.32 1.48
CA ASP A 63 -11.09 -9.06 2.50
C ASP A 63 -12.54 -8.61 2.58
N ALA A 64 -13.46 -9.57 2.69
CA ALA A 64 -14.89 -9.30 2.85
C ALA A 64 -15.21 -8.53 4.13
N ASP A 65 -14.43 -8.71 5.20
CA ASP A 65 -14.48 -7.94 6.46
C ASP A 65 -13.31 -6.97 6.57
N LEU A 66 -13.24 -6.03 5.63
CA LEU A 66 -12.11 -5.13 5.42
C LEU A 66 -11.69 -4.36 6.67
N HIS A 67 -10.44 -4.49 7.07
CA HIS A 67 -9.82 -3.73 8.14
C HIS A 67 -8.36 -3.35 7.83
N ILE A 68 -8.16 -2.26 7.12
CA ILE A 68 -6.82 -1.79 6.77
C ILE A 68 -6.06 -1.34 8.01
N ALA A 69 -4.96 -2.02 8.30
CA ALA A 69 -4.00 -1.68 9.33
C ALA A 69 -2.78 -1.01 8.70
N ILE A 70 -2.46 0.20 9.10
CA ILE A 70 -1.26 0.90 8.62
C ILE A 70 -0.12 0.59 9.59
N PRO A 71 0.94 -0.15 9.16
CA PRO A 71 2.04 -0.53 10.03
C PRO A 71 2.86 0.66 10.51
N ARG A 72 3.49 0.53 11.69
CA ARG A 72 4.30 1.61 12.30
C ARG A 72 5.53 2.02 11.47
N ASN A 73 6.01 1.14 10.59
CA ASN A 73 7.13 1.41 9.67
C ASN A 73 6.69 2.08 8.36
N SER A 74 5.51 2.68 8.35
CA SER A 74 5.04 3.58 7.30
C SER A 74 5.46 5.02 7.55
N SER A 75 5.63 5.81 6.49
CA SER A 75 6.04 7.22 6.57
C SER A 75 4.98 8.07 7.26
N PRO A 76 5.27 8.79 8.36
CA PRO A 76 4.26 9.50 9.16
C PRO A 76 3.47 10.56 8.36
N LYS A 77 4.10 11.18 7.37
CA LYS A 77 3.42 12.12 6.47
C LYS A 77 2.34 11.43 5.65
N LEU A 78 2.66 10.27 5.04
CA LEU A 78 1.71 9.51 4.23
C LEU A 78 0.58 8.95 5.09
N VAL A 79 0.86 8.51 6.30
CA VAL A 79 -0.16 8.08 7.27
C VAL A 79 -1.22 9.17 7.47
N LYS A 80 -0.80 10.40 7.74
CA LYS A 80 -1.74 11.52 7.91
C LYS A 80 -2.56 11.78 6.66
N GLU A 81 -1.94 11.69 5.49
CA GLU A 81 -2.60 11.94 4.21
C GLU A 81 -3.61 10.84 3.85
N VAL A 82 -3.28 9.58 4.12
CA VAL A 82 -4.22 8.45 3.96
C VAL A 82 -5.43 8.59 4.88
N LEU A 83 -5.22 8.87 6.17
CA LEU A 83 -6.33 9.04 7.12
C LEU A 83 -7.23 10.22 6.75
N HIS A 84 -6.65 11.30 6.21
CA HIS A 84 -7.41 12.43 5.69
C HIS A 84 -8.18 12.06 4.43
N ALA A 85 -7.59 11.29 3.50
CA ALA A 85 -8.26 10.76 2.32
C ALA A 85 -9.42 9.83 2.69
N ALA A 86 -9.20 8.91 3.63
CA ALA A 86 -10.22 8.00 4.13
C ALA A 86 -11.40 8.76 4.78
N HIS A 87 -11.11 9.83 5.54
CA HIS A 87 -12.15 10.69 6.09
C HIS A 87 -12.95 11.40 4.98
N ALA A 88 -12.25 11.94 3.98
CA ALA A 88 -12.88 12.68 2.88
C ALA A 88 -13.77 11.79 1.97
N THR A 89 -13.52 10.49 1.93
CA THR A 89 -14.33 9.50 1.20
C THR A 89 -15.41 8.84 2.06
N GLY A 90 -15.48 9.14 3.36
CA GLY A 90 -16.38 8.47 4.29
C GLY A 90 -15.93 7.07 4.70
N ASN A 91 -14.70 6.69 4.37
CA ASN A 91 -14.16 5.34 4.57
C ASN A 91 -13.27 5.24 5.84
N ARG A 92 -13.28 6.28 6.70
CA ARG A 92 -12.34 6.39 7.83
C ARG A 92 -12.34 5.18 8.77
N ASP A 93 -13.48 4.56 8.97
CA ASP A 93 -13.64 3.46 9.94
C ASP A 93 -12.98 2.16 9.48
N TYR A 94 -12.69 2.02 8.20
CA TYR A 94 -11.95 0.88 7.65
C TYR A 94 -10.43 0.98 7.85
N PHE A 95 -9.91 2.12 8.33
CA PHE A 95 -8.47 2.37 8.43
C PHE A 95 -8.05 2.57 9.88
N SER A 96 -7.07 1.81 10.32
CA SER A 96 -6.49 1.86 11.66
C SER A 96 -4.98 2.03 11.64
N LEU A 97 -4.40 2.39 12.77
CA LEU A 97 -2.94 2.44 12.96
C LEU A 97 -2.50 1.24 13.79
N SER A 98 -1.62 0.44 13.24
CA SER A 98 -0.98 -0.65 13.97
C SER A 98 0.29 -0.13 14.63
N ARG A 99 0.18 0.39 15.87
CA ARG A 99 1.30 1.03 16.58
C ARG A 99 2.40 0.06 16.99
N ASP A 100 2.03 -1.17 17.26
CA ASP A 100 2.94 -2.19 17.81
C ASP A 100 3.50 -3.13 16.73
N LEU A 101 2.93 -3.11 15.53
CA LEU A 101 3.30 -3.99 14.43
C LEU A 101 4.10 -3.24 13.36
N ALA A 102 5.28 -3.74 13.05
CA ALA A 102 6.02 -3.42 11.82
C ALA A 102 5.93 -4.63 10.89
N ILE A 103 5.47 -4.42 9.69
CA ILE A 103 5.33 -5.47 8.68
C ILE A 103 6.53 -5.39 7.73
N THR A 104 7.07 -6.55 7.35
CA THR A 104 8.08 -6.65 6.30
C THR A 104 7.36 -6.97 5.01
N ASP A 105 7.30 -6.01 4.10
CA ASP A 105 6.57 -6.09 2.86
C ASP A 105 7.24 -5.20 1.80
N ASP A 106 6.71 -5.16 0.58
CA ASP A 106 7.24 -4.50 -0.60
C ASP A 106 7.42 -2.98 -0.44
N HIS A 107 6.81 -2.34 0.56
CA HIS A 107 7.11 -0.94 0.91
C HIS A 107 8.49 -0.74 1.56
N VAL A 108 9.01 -1.78 2.23
CA VAL A 108 10.26 -1.68 3.03
C VAL A 108 11.50 -1.40 2.19
N PRO A 109 11.73 -2.03 1.02
CA PRO A 109 12.85 -1.69 0.15
C PRO A 109 12.91 -0.22 -0.25
N PHE A 110 11.76 0.38 -0.53
CA PHE A 110 11.66 1.80 -0.88
C PHE A 110 11.91 2.71 0.33
N TYR A 111 11.33 2.38 1.46
CA TYR A 111 11.57 3.10 2.71
C TYR A 111 13.06 3.14 3.07
N LYS A 112 13.77 2.00 2.93
CA LYS A 112 15.21 1.89 3.22
C LYS A 112 16.10 2.74 2.32
N VAL A 113 15.66 3.06 1.11
CA VAL A 113 16.41 3.93 0.18
C VAL A 113 15.95 5.40 0.24
N GLY A 114 15.11 5.75 1.23
CA GLY A 114 14.70 7.12 1.51
C GLY A 114 13.49 7.60 0.69
N ILE A 115 12.79 6.69 0.00
CA ILE A 115 11.51 7.01 -0.65
C ILE A 115 10.41 6.93 0.41
N PRO A 116 9.61 7.99 0.62
CA PRO A 116 8.48 7.93 1.55
C PRO A 116 7.53 6.80 1.14
N SER A 117 7.29 5.85 2.04
CA SER A 117 6.53 4.65 1.73
C SER A 117 5.46 4.37 2.78
N ILE A 118 4.35 3.82 2.37
CA ILE A 118 3.25 3.39 3.21
C ILE A 118 2.72 2.06 2.72
N ASP A 119 2.29 1.25 3.65
CA ASP A 119 1.59 0.00 3.42
C ASP A 119 0.14 0.13 3.90
N LEU A 120 -0.80 -0.23 3.05
CA LEU A 120 -2.22 -0.34 3.34
C LEU A 120 -2.58 -1.81 3.23
N ILE A 121 -2.54 -2.50 4.36
CA ILE A 121 -2.69 -3.95 4.41
C ILE A 121 -3.82 -4.37 5.35
N ASP A 122 -4.60 -5.34 4.93
CA ASP A 122 -5.48 -6.07 5.84
C ASP A 122 -4.79 -7.35 6.31
N PHE A 123 -4.27 -7.33 7.53
CA PHE A 123 -3.60 -8.47 8.15
C PHE A 123 -4.53 -9.27 9.07
N ARG A 124 -5.84 -9.25 8.76
CA ARG A 124 -6.89 -10.00 9.45
C ARG A 124 -7.71 -10.86 8.50
N PHE A 125 -7.08 -11.34 7.47
CA PHE A 125 -7.69 -12.16 6.43
C PHE A 125 -7.89 -13.59 6.93
N GLY A 126 -9.11 -13.91 7.40
CA GLY A 126 -9.36 -15.19 8.06
C GLY A 126 -10.82 -15.57 8.21
N SER A 127 -11.03 -16.79 8.73
CA SER A 127 -12.33 -17.44 8.92
C SER A 127 -13.21 -16.78 9.98
N GLU A 128 -12.60 -16.03 10.92
CA GLU A 128 -13.28 -15.35 12.00
C GLU A 128 -12.64 -13.96 12.22
N PRO A 129 -13.36 -12.99 12.78
CA PRO A 129 -12.82 -11.65 13.05
C PRO A 129 -11.50 -11.69 13.83
N ASN A 130 -10.51 -10.97 13.36
CA ASN A 130 -9.15 -10.87 13.90
C ASN A 130 -8.25 -12.10 13.71
N LEU A 131 -8.65 -13.11 12.95
CA LEU A 131 -7.77 -14.17 12.49
C LEU A 131 -7.05 -13.74 11.19
N ASN A 132 -6.02 -14.48 10.84
CA ASN A 132 -5.29 -14.37 9.59
C ASN A 132 -4.94 -15.78 9.09
N ASP A 133 -5.90 -16.68 9.17
CA ASP A 133 -5.72 -18.11 8.90
C ASP A 133 -5.94 -18.51 7.45
N TYR A 134 -6.38 -17.59 6.58
CA TYR A 134 -6.37 -17.79 5.13
C TYR A 134 -5.01 -17.43 4.51
N TRP A 135 -4.27 -16.53 5.13
CA TRP A 135 -2.98 -16.07 4.64
C TRP A 135 -1.97 -17.22 4.47
N HIS A 136 -1.37 -17.35 3.29
CA HIS A 136 -0.43 -18.41 2.90
C HIS A 136 -1.05 -19.82 2.92
N THR A 137 -2.33 -19.95 2.67
CA THR A 137 -3.05 -21.24 2.58
C THR A 137 -3.85 -21.35 1.28
N GLU A 138 -4.40 -22.55 1.02
CA GLU A 138 -5.30 -22.77 -0.13
C GLU A 138 -6.65 -22.06 0.05
N ASP A 139 -6.97 -21.61 1.25
CA ASP A 139 -8.18 -20.83 1.55
C ASP A 139 -8.04 -19.36 1.13
N ASP A 140 -6.84 -18.89 0.75
CA ASP A 140 -6.67 -17.60 0.08
C ASP A 140 -7.24 -17.66 -1.35
N SER A 141 -8.54 -17.45 -1.44
CA SER A 141 -9.30 -17.62 -2.67
C SER A 141 -10.25 -16.46 -2.94
N MET A 142 -10.71 -16.37 -4.20
CA MET A 142 -11.66 -15.34 -4.64
C MET A 142 -13.01 -15.36 -3.89
N GLU A 143 -13.34 -16.44 -3.20
CA GLU A 143 -14.59 -16.56 -2.43
C GLU A 143 -14.61 -15.67 -1.21
N HIS A 144 -13.42 -15.30 -0.70
CA HIS A 144 -13.24 -14.41 0.45
C HIS A 144 -12.99 -12.95 0.08
N ILE A 145 -13.02 -12.62 -1.23
CA ILE A 145 -12.78 -11.27 -1.75
C ILE A 145 -14.09 -10.52 -1.98
N SER A 146 -14.15 -9.28 -1.51
CA SER A 146 -15.28 -8.37 -1.67
C SER A 146 -14.99 -7.25 -2.67
N ALA A 147 -15.83 -7.11 -3.69
CA ALA A 147 -15.77 -5.97 -4.59
C ALA A 147 -15.98 -4.63 -3.87
N GLN A 148 -16.75 -4.62 -2.77
CA GLN A 148 -16.97 -3.43 -1.95
C GLN A 148 -15.69 -3.03 -1.22
N SER A 149 -14.92 -3.97 -0.71
CA SER A 149 -13.64 -3.74 -0.03
C SER A 149 -12.60 -3.16 -0.99
N LEU A 150 -12.48 -3.76 -2.18
CA LEU A 150 -11.63 -3.22 -3.25
C LEU A 150 -12.04 -1.79 -3.66
N LYS A 151 -13.35 -1.51 -3.69
CA LYS A 151 -13.87 -0.17 -3.98
C LYS A 151 -13.48 0.82 -2.88
N ILE A 152 -13.63 0.48 -1.60
CA ILE A 152 -13.31 1.33 -0.45
C ILE A 152 -11.83 1.73 -0.49
N THR A 153 -10.95 0.75 -0.66
CA THR A 153 -9.51 0.99 -0.75
C THR A 153 -9.13 1.78 -1.99
N GLY A 154 -9.74 1.44 -3.14
CA GLY A 154 -9.50 2.15 -4.40
C GLY A 154 -9.96 3.60 -4.37
N GLU A 155 -11.14 3.91 -3.83
CA GLU A 155 -11.65 5.29 -3.69
C GLU A 155 -10.77 6.11 -2.74
N THR A 156 -10.34 5.52 -1.63
CA THR A 156 -9.46 6.18 -0.67
C THR A 156 -8.09 6.47 -1.28
N THR A 157 -7.51 5.50 -1.99
CA THR A 157 -6.23 5.67 -2.69
C THR A 157 -6.33 6.72 -3.79
N LEU A 158 -7.40 6.71 -4.57
CA LEU A 158 -7.64 7.74 -5.59
C LEU A 158 -7.77 9.14 -4.98
N GLN A 159 -8.44 9.27 -3.84
CA GLN A 159 -8.54 10.53 -3.12
C GLN A 159 -7.19 11.00 -2.58
N LEU A 160 -6.38 10.07 -2.04
CA LEU A 160 -5.00 10.35 -1.62
C LEU A 160 -4.16 10.89 -2.79
N LEU A 161 -4.18 10.23 -3.94
CA LEU A 161 -3.47 10.67 -5.13
C LEU A 161 -3.93 12.07 -5.58
N LYS A 162 -5.24 12.34 -5.57
CA LYS A 162 -5.77 13.68 -5.86
C LYS A 162 -5.23 14.73 -4.90
N GLN A 163 -5.21 14.46 -3.60
CA GLN A 163 -4.69 15.40 -2.59
C GLN A 163 -3.21 15.68 -2.79
N MET A 164 -2.40 14.66 -3.08
CA MET A 164 -0.97 14.82 -3.38
C MET A 164 -0.74 15.69 -4.62
N CYS A 165 -1.54 15.49 -5.66
CA CYS A 165 -1.50 16.24 -6.90
C CYS A 165 -1.84 17.72 -6.73
N TYR A 166 -2.87 18.05 -5.92
CA TYR A 166 -3.35 19.43 -5.78
C TYR A 166 -2.56 20.28 -4.79
N LYS A 167 -1.84 19.69 -3.84
CA LYS A 167 -1.01 20.46 -2.90
C LYS A 167 0.13 21.24 -3.56
N LYS A 168 0.58 20.84 -4.75
CA LYS A 168 1.62 21.55 -5.50
C LYS A 168 1.15 22.81 -6.25
N THR A 169 -0.16 22.96 -6.41
CA THR A 169 -0.71 24.10 -7.19
C THR A 169 -0.90 25.36 -6.34
N VAL A 170 -0.66 25.30 -5.03
CA VAL A 170 -0.93 26.40 -4.06
C VAL A 170 0.36 26.96 -3.43
N GLN A 171 1.53 26.56 -3.89
CA GLN A 171 2.82 27.16 -3.56
C GLN A 171 3.39 27.88 -4.78
#